data_f1bdc69459c144bd94c80dc534b75ffa
#
_entry.id   f1bdc69459c144bd94c80dc534b75ffa
#
_cell.length_a   1.000
_cell.length_b   1.000
_cell.length_c   1.000
_cell.angle_alpha   90.00
_cell.angle_beta   90.00
_cell.angle_gamma   90.00
#
_symmetry.space_group_name_H-M   'P 1'
#
loop_
_entity.id
_entity.type
_entity.pdbx_description
1 polymer ?
#
loop_
_entity_poly.entity_id
_entity_poly.type
_entity_poly.pdbx_seq_one_letter_code
_entity_poly.pdbx_strand_id
1 'polypeptide(L)'
;MATEIALLVGLKLSRRKARSDGGATASLISAEESLEELTVLAATAGASVADRSIQTLQRANAATLIGSGKVEELKTQVHFHDASVVIFDQELTPTQQRNLEKALDVKVLDRTQLILDIFARRARTREGKLQVELAQLNYLLPRLTGHGAAMSRLGGGIGTRGPGETKLETDRRRIHQRIQAIERGLERVRGGRTTQRQQRQAVPLATLALVGYTNAGKSTLFNRLTGAAVLADAKMFATLDPTVRHIVLPSKRQVLVSDTVGFIRNLPTTLIRAFRATLEEVVESELLLHVVDASSASAEEQTAHVLATLNEIGAGETPQILVLNKIDLVPGEPDSAALARRILGDPEHQPAGAVALSAATGKGFEELLQKIDHTLSVDPLAECTFRFPVGEGGPLHLLHEHARVLKTRYDSEYCYVDAVAPASLRRKLRGYALSGRKRL
;
A
#
# COMPACT_ATOMS: atom_id res chain seq x y z
N MET A 1 27.74 -1.09 -10.93
CA MET A 1 26.94 -1.95 -11.83
C MET A 1 26.49 -1.08 -12.99
N ALA A 2 26.60 -1.54 -14.23
CA ALA A 2 26.08 -0.81 -15.38
C ALA A 2 24.56 -0.65 -15.22
N THR A 3 24.03 0.54 -15.53
CA THR A 3 22.59 0.80 -15.48
C THR A 3 21.94 0.07 -16.66
N GLU A 4 20.96 -0.79 -16.41
CA GLU A 4 20.23 -1.48 -17.48
C GLU A 4 19.42 -0.43 -18.28
N ILE A 5 19.55 -0.47 -19.62
CA ILE A 5 18.80 0.39 -20.53
C ILE A 5 17.51 -0.32 -20.90
N ALA A 6 16.39 0.32 -20.65
CA ALA A 6 15.05 -0.25 -20.82
C ALA A 6 14.25 0.44 -21.93
N LEU A 7 13.53 -0.35 -22.72
CA LEU A 7 12.43 0.10 -23.57
C LEU A 7 11.10 -0.25 -22.92
N LEU A 8 10.15 0.66 -22.92
CA LEU A 8 8.82 0.44 -22.33
C LEU A 8 7.76 0.24 -23.41
N VAL A 9 6.88 -0.74 -23.21
CA VAL A 9 5.83 -1.09 -24.16
C VAL A 9 4.48 -1.08 -23.47
N GLY A 10 3.59 -0.20 -23.92
CA GLY A 10 2.20 -0.10 -23.51
C GLY A 10 1.23 -0.55 -24.58
N LEU A 11 0.04 -1.02 -24.16
CA LEU A 11 -1.04 -1.39 -25.06
C LEU A 11 -2.26 -0.52 -24.84
N LYS A 12 -2.86 -0.10 -25.99
CA LYS A 12 -4.15 0.57 -26.01
C LYS A 12 -5.16 -0.33 -26.74
N LEU A 13 -6.16 -0.81 -26.01
CA LEU A 13 -7.23 -1.60 -26.62
C LEU A 13 -8.26 -0.68 -27.28
N SER A 14 -8.63 -0.98 -28.54
CA SER A 14 -9.61 -0.21 -29.28
C SER A 14 -11.00 -0.31 -28.63
N ARG A 15 -11.66 0.84 -28.43
CA ARG A 15 -12.93 1.03 -27.70
C ARG A 15 -14.12 0.13 -28.11
N ARG A 16 -14.07 -0.55 -29.27
CA ARG A 16 -15.20 -1.30 -29.81
C ARG A 16 -15.58 -2.56 -29.00
N LYS A 17 -14.68 -3.08 -28.11
CA LYS A 17 -14.90 -4.30 -27.33
C LYS A 17 -15.09 -4.10 -25.83
N ALA A 18 -14.77 -2.93 -25.30
CA ALA A 18 -14.94 -2.64 -23.86
C ALA A 18 -16.41 -2.60 -23.40
N ARG A 19 -17.37 -2.62 -24.36
CA ARG A 19 -18.83 -2.61 -24.09
C ARG A 19 -19.49 -4.00 -24.07
N SER A 20 -18.80 -5.06 -24.49
CA SER A 20 -19.43 -6.40 -24.64
C SER A 20 -19.10 -7.40 -23.52
N ASP A 21 -18.02 -7.17 -22.79
CA ASP A 21 -17.71 -7.99 -21.64
C ASP A 21 -18.05 -7.17 -20.38
N GLY A 22 -19.15 -7.54 -19.70
CA GLY A 22 -19.68 -6.89 -18.51
C GLY A 22 -18.74 -6.89 -17.28
N GLY A 23 -17.45 -6.72 -17.50
CA GLY A 23 -16.40 -6.51 -16.53
C GLY A 23 -16.25 -5.02 -16.22
N ALA A 24 -16.53 -4.68 -14.99
CA ALA A 24 -16.47 -3.38 -14.38
C ALA A 24 -15.25 -2.54 -14.82
N THR A 25 -15.50 -1.22 -15.04
CA THR A 25 -14.50 -0.14 -15.18
C THR A 25 -13.39 -0.41 -16.20
N ALA A 26 -13.74 -0.28 -17.51
CA ALA A 26 -12.73 -0.03 -18.53
C ALA A 26 -11.90 1.19 -18.08
N SER A 27 -10.60 0.96 -17.83
CA SER A 27 -9.62 1.94 -17.36
C SER A 27 -9.81 3.28 -18.09
N LEU A 28 -10.22 4.31 -17.35
CA LEU A 28 -10.36 5.68 -17.84
C LEU A 28 -8.98 6.31 -18.09
N ILE A 29 -7.92 5.74 -17.51
CA ILE A 29 -6.54 6.21 -17.66
C ILE A 29 -6.00 5.89 -19.05
N SER A 30 -5.32 6.86 -19.62
CA SER A 30 -4.69 6.71 -20.93
C SER A 30 -3.53 5.72 -20.88
N ALA A 31 -3.21 5.08 -22.01
CA ALA A 31 -2.04 4.21 -22.11
C ALA A 31 -0.74 5.00 -21.89
N GLU A 32 -0.78 6.29 -22.17
CA GLU A 32 0.28 7.25 -21.97
C GLU A 32 0.60 7.43 -20.48
N GLU A 33 -0.42 7.67 -19.65
CA GLU A 33 -0.27 7.80 -18.18
C GLU A 33 0.22 6.50 -17.54
N SER A 34 -0.24 5.34 -18.07
CA SER A 34 0.24 4.03 -17.61
C SER A 34 1.73 3.85 -17.87
N LEU A 35 2.22 4.31 -19.04
CA LEU A 35 3.65 4.26 -19.35
C LEU A 35 4.47 5.28 -18.54
N GLU A 36 3.88 6.41 -18.17
CA GLU A 36 4.53 7.33 -17.24
C GLU A 36 4.76 6.69 -15.87
N GLU A 37 3.74 6.02 -15.34
CA GLU A 37 3.85 5.26 -14.10
C GLU A 37 4.90 4.14 -14.23
N LEU A 38 4.89 3.38 -15.35
CA LEU A 38 5.87 2.34 -15.62
C LEU A 38 7.30 2.91 -15.71
N THR A 39 7.47 4.14 -16.22
CA THR A 39 8.76 4.84 -16.27
C THR A 39 9.30 5.08 -14.86
N VAL A 40 8.45 5.55 -13.94
CA VAL A 40 8.86 5.77 -12.54
C VAL A 40 9.16 4.44 -11.84
N LEU A 41 8.42 3.37 -12.15
CA LEU A 41 8.72 2.03 -11.65
C LEU A 41 10.08 1.53 -12.14
N ALA A 42 10.37 1.64 -13.45
CA ALA A 42 11.64 1.22 -14.03
C ALA A 42 12.83 2.00 -13.42
N ALA A 43 12.69 3.32 -13.27
CA ALA A 43 13.69 4.15 -12.60
C ALA A 43 13.87 3.75 -11.12
N THR A 44 12.78 3.40 -10.41
CA THR A 44 12.84 2.90 -9.02
C THR A 44 13.59 1.58 -8.94
N ALA A 45 13.44 0.70 -9.95
CA ALA A 45 14.18 -0.54 -10.07
C ALA A 45 15.65 -0.33 -10.47
N GLY A 46 16.04 0.89 -10.86
CA GLY A 46 17.43 1.25 -11.25
C GLY A 46 17.71 1.10 -12.74
N ALA A 47 16.67 0.99 -13.59
CA ALA A 47 16.81 1.02 -15.04
C ALA A 47 16.74 2.45 -15.59
N SER A 48 17.44 2.71 -16.68
CA SER A 48 17.33 3.96 -17.47
C SER A 48 16.40 3.71 -18.65
N VAL A 49 15.31 4.48 -18.75
CA VAL A 49 14.36 4.34 -19.86
C VAL A 49 14.87 5.13 -21.07
N ALA A 50 15.13 4.42 -22.17
CA ALA A 50 15.60 5.03 -23.42
C ALA A 50 14.44 5.48 -24.30
N ASP A 51 13.37 4.65 -24.40
CA ASP A 51 12.21 4.99 -25.24
C ASP A 51 10.94 4.34 -24.73
N ARG A 52 9.79 4.82 -25.20
CA ARG A 52 8.45 4.36 -24.85
C ARG A 52 7.64 4.11 -26.12
N SER A 53 6.99 2.99 -26.20
CA SER A 53 6.25 2.57 -27.37
C SER A 53 4.84 2.13 -27.01
N ILE A 54 3.84 2.65 -27.70
CA ILE A 54 2.43 2.29 -27.51
C ILE A 54 1.95 1.59 -28.77
N GLN A 55 1.27 0.45 -28.59
CA GLN A 55 0.56 -0.19 -29.68
C GLN A 55 -0.95 -0.18 -29.44
N THR A 56 -1.71 0.32 -30.41
CA THR A 56 -3.16 0.18 -30.41
C THR A 56 -3.54 -1.14 -31.07
N LEU A 57 -4.30 -1.97 -30.36
CA LEU A 57 -4.74 -3.28 -30.82
C LEU A 57 -6.24 -3.44 -30.68
N GLN A 58 -6.85 -4.15 -31.63
CA GLN A 58 -8.23 -4.64 -31.51
C GLN A 58 -8.27 -5.92 -30.66
N ARG A 59 -7.23 -6.75 -30.73
CA ARG A 59 -7.11 -8.00 -30.02
C ARG A 59 -5.63 -8.30 -29.72
N ALA A 60 -5.34 -8.71 -28.49
CA ALA A 60 -4.01 -9.16 -28.11
C ALA A 60 -3.62 -10.41 -28.90
N ASN A 61 -2.35 -10.48 -29.33
CA ASN A 61 -1.81 -11.67 -29.96
C ASN A 61 -1.54 -12.74 -28.90
N ALA A 62 -2.04 -13.96 -29.14
CA ALA A 62 -1.86 -15.07 -28.20
C ALA A 62 -0.38 -15.49 -28.03
N ALA A 63 0.44 -15.33 -29.06
CA ALA A 63 1.84 -15.76 -29.06
C ALA A 63 2.81 -14.71 -28.50
N THR A 64 2.57 -13.43 -28.75
CA THR A 64 3.53 -12.32 -28.47
C THR A 64 2.89 -11.11 -27.83
N LEU A 65 1.60 -11.16 -27.46
CA LEU A 65 0.80 -10.04 -26.97
C LEU A 65 0.61 -8.95 -28.01
N ILE A 66 1.68 -8.54 -28.71
CA ILE A 66 1.75 -7.52 -29.75
C ILE A 66 1.81 -8.14 -31.17
N GLY A 67 1.54 -7.35 -32.19
CA GLY A 67 1.63 -7.81 -33.59
C GLY A 67 3.08 -8.02 -34.05
N SER A 68 3.28 -8.86 -35.08
CA SER A 68 4.60 -9.19 -35.62
C SER A 68 5.36 -7.95 -36.13
N GLY A 69 4.70 -7.02 -36.80
CA GLY A 69 5.32 -5.78 -37.24
C GLY A 69 5.85 -4.93 -36.09
N LYS A 70 5.14 -4.91 -34.93
CA LYS A 70 5.61 -4.20 -33.74
C LYS A 70 6.80 -4.92 -33.07
N VAL A 71 6.86 -6.26 -33.16
CA VAL A 71 8.03 -7.02 -32.69
C VAL A 71 9.29 -6.64 -33.49
N GLU A 72 9.20 -6.51 -34.82
CA GLU A 72 10.33 -6.10 -35.65
C GLU A 72 10.74 -4.63 -35.41
N GLU A 73 9.76 -3.75 -35.20
CA GLU A 73 10.04 -2.37 -34.79
C GLU A 73 10.79 -2.32 -33.45
N LEU A 74 10.31 -3.03 -32.45
CA LEU A 74 10.97 -3.11 -31.14
C LEU A 74 12.38 -3.70 -31.24
N LYS A 75 12.59 -4.69 -32.10
CA LYS A 75 13.91 -5.27 -32.34
C LYS A 75 14.88 -4.23 -32.89
N THR A 76 14.42 -3.38 -33.82
CA THR A 76 15.21 -2.27 -34.34
C THR A 76 15.52 -1.24 -33.25
N GLN A 77 14.54 -0.89 -32.40
CA GLN A 77 14.73 0.03 -31.28
C GLN A 77 15.69 -0.52 -30.23
N VAL A 78 15.63 -1.83 -29.92
CA VAL A 78 16.57 -2.51 -29.01
C VAL A 78 18.01 -2.31 -29.48
N HIS A 79 18.28 -2.54 -30.76
CA HIS A 79 19.61 -2.34 -31.33
C HIS A 79 20.02 -0.87 -31.38
N PHE A 80 19.10 0.03 -31.72
CA PHE A 80 19.39 1.47 -31.83
C PHE A 80 19.76 2.08 -30.48
N HIS A 81 19.06 1.69 -29.40
CA HIS A 81 19.29 2.23 -28.06
C HIS A 81 20.25 1.39 -27.21
N ASP A 82 20.80 0.32 -27.74
CA ASP A 82 21.60 -0.69 -27.01
C ASP A 82 20.86 -1.13 -25.72
N ALA A 83 19.55 -1.39 -25.88
CA ALA A 83 18.69 -1.72 -24.76
C ALA A 83 18.94 -3.16 -24.31
N SER A 84 19.09 -3.36 -23.00
CA SER A 84 19.33 -4.65 -22.38
C SER A 84 18.04 -5.34 -21.90
N VAL A 85 16.94 -4.58 -21.80
CA VAL A 85 15.65 -5.06 -21.31
C VAL A 85 14.48 -4.37 -21.99
N VAL A 86 13.42 -5.12 -22.27
CA VAL A 86 12.12 -4.60 -22.72
C VAL A 86 11.08 -4.88 -21.65
N ILE A 87 10.34 -3.85 -21.21
CA ILE A 87 9.38 -3.94 -20.11
C ILE A 87 7.97 -3.67 -20.64
N PHE A 88 7.08 -4.64 -20.50
CA PHE A 88 5.68 -4.53 -20.88
C PHE A 88 4.83 -4.06 -19.70
N ASP A 89 3.90 -3.14 -19.96
CA ASP A 89 2.97 -2.63 -18.95
C ASP A 89 1.90 -3.67 -18.55
N GLN A 90 1.56 -4.58 -19.44
CA GLN A 90 0.63 -5.68 -19.20
C GLN A 90 1.36 -6.93 -18.73
N GLU A 91 0.65 -7.77 -17.95
CA GLU A 91 1.15 -9.07 -17.56
C GLU A 91 1.30 -9.99 -18.80
N LEU A 92 2.44 -10.66 -18.92
CA LEU A 92 2.73 -11.59 -19.99
C LEU A 92 2.46 -13.03 -19.54
N THR A 93 1.83 -13.80 -20.43
CA THR A 93 1.83 -15.25 -20.22
C THR A 93 3.25 -15.83 -20.40
N PRO A 94 3.56 -16.98 -19.78
CA PRO A 94 4.88 -17.60 -19.93
C PRO A 94 5.30 -17.85 -21.39
N THR A 95 4.33 -18.15 -22.25
CA THR A 95 4.54 -18.35 -23.68
C THR A 95 4.86 -17.06 -24.42
N GLN A 96 4.12 -15.98 -24.12
CA GLN A 96 4.36 -14.65 -24.69
C GLN A 96 5.73 -14.14 -24.32
N GLN A 97 6.09 -14.19 -23.04
CA GLN A 97 7.39 -13.73 -22.55
C GLN A 97 8.54 -14.46 -23.27
N ARG A 98 8.50 -15.80 -23.32
CA ARG A 98 9.54 -16.60 -24.00
C ARG A 98 9.63 -16.30 -25.50
N ASN A 99 8.49 -16.14 -26.18
CA ASN A 99 8.49 -15.84 -27.61
C ASN A 99 9.06 -14.46 -27.90
N LEU A 100 8.76 -13.47 -27.04
CA LEU A 100 9.29 -12.12 -27.12
C LEU A 100 10.80 -12.10 -26.85
N GLU A 101 11.28 -12.78 -25.79
CA GLU A 101 12.72 -12.91 -25.51
C GLU A 101 13.48 -13.53 -26.67
N LYS A 102 12.91 -14.58 -27.29
CA LYS A 102 13.52 -15.22 -28.46
C LYS A 102 13.53 -14.31 -29.70
N ALA A 103 12.50 -13.49 -29.89
CA ALA A 103 12.40 -12.60 -31.05
C ALA A 103 13.26 -11.36 -30.91
N LEU A 104 13.33 -10.77 -29.71
CA LEU A 104 14.05 -9.54 -29.42
C LEU A 104 15.52 -9.76 -29.03
N ASP A 105 15.90 -10.98 -28.65
CA ASP A 105 17.22 -11.38 -28.16
C ASP A 105 17.70 -10.58 -26.94
N VAL A 106 16.76 -10.09 -26.13
CA VAL A 106 17.02 -9.39 -24.87
C VAL A 106 16.05 -9.87 -23.79
N LYS A 107 16.34 -9.54 -22.54
CA LYS A 107 15.47 -9.82 -21.40
C LYS A 107 14.13 -9.11 -21.57
N VAL A 108 13.03 -9.83 -21.33
CA VAL A 108 11.68 -9.28 -21.37
C VAL A 108 11.06 -9.42 -19.99
N LEU A 109 10.59 -8.30 -19.46
CA LEU A 109 9.88 -8.23 -18.18
C LEU A 109 8.46 -7.74 -18.41
N ASP A 110 7.58 -8.10 -17.50
CA ASP A 110 6.28 -7.46 -17.37
C ASP A 110 6.20 -6.60 -16.12
N ARG A 111 5.12 -5.83 -15.98
CA ARG A 111 4.88 -4.97 -14.81
C ARG A 111 4.95 -5.74 -13.49
N THR A 112 4.41 -6.96 -13.46
CA THR A 112 4.40 -7.82 -12.27
C THR A 112 5.81 -8.16 -11.81
N GLN A 113 6.66 -8.58 -12.74
CA GLN A 113 8.04 -8.94 -12.41
C GLN A 113 8.84 -7.70 -11.96
N LEU A 114 8.63 -6.56 -12.60
CA LEU A 114 9.28 -5.29 -12.21
C LEU A 114 8.92 -4.90 -10.78
N ILE A 115 7.64 -4.99 -10.39
CA ILE A 115 7.19 -4.71 -9.03
C ILE A 115 7.80 -5.71 -8.03
N LEU A 116 7.87 -6.99 -8.37
CA LEU A 116 8.52 -8.02 -7.54
C LEU A 116 10.00 -7.73 -7.32
N ASP A 117 10.70 -7.25 -8.34
CA ASP A 117 12.12 -6.90 -8.25
C ASP A 117 12.34 -5.66 -7.35
N ILE A 118 11.45 -4.66 -7.42
CA ILE A 118 11.45 -3.51 -6.52
C ILE A 118 11.24 -3.98 -5.07
N PHE A 119 10.26 -4.84 -4.85
CA PHE A 119 9.95 -5.37 -3.52
C PHE A 119 11.09 -6.20 -2.94
N ALA A 120 11.76 -7.02 -3.75
CA ALA A 120 12.91 -7.80 -3.30
C ALA A 120 14.06 -6.91 -2.79
N ARG A 121 14.24 -5.73 -3.37
CA ARG A 121 15.24 -4.76 -2.91
C ARG A 121 14.80 -3.98 -1.67
N ARG A 122 13.48 -3.84 -1.44
CA ARG A 122 12.90 -3.05 -0.33
C ARG A 122 12.62 -3.86 0.93
N ALA A 123 12.41 -5.17 0.81
CA ALA A 123 12.12 -6.05 1.93
C ALA A 123 13.29 -6.07 2.93
N ARG A 124 13.06 -5.58 4.15
CA ARG A 124 14.06 -5.52 5.22
C ARG A 124 13.78 -6.56 6.29
N THR A 125 12.51 -6.75 6.67
CA THR A 125 12.13 -7.72 7.69
C THR A 125 12.24 -9.15 7.15
N ARG A 126 12.39 -10.10 8.07
CA ARG A 126 12.38 -11.53 7.73
C ARG A 126 11.06 -11.94 7.07
N GLU A 127 9.96 -11.36 7.54
CA GLU A 127 8.63 -11.63 7.01
C GLU A 127 8.48 -11.07 5.60
N GLY A 128 8.77 -9.78 5.39
CA GLY A 128 8.74 -9.17 4.06
C GLY A 128 9.58 -9.92 3.03
N LYS A 129 10.80 -10.37 3.42
CA LYS A 129 11.64 -11.20 2.56
C LYS A 129 10.99 -12.52 2.19
N LEU A 130 10.38 -13.23 3.16
CA LEU A 130 9.67 -14.49 2.88
C LEU A 130 8.45 -14.27 2.00
N GLN A 131 7.70 -13.20 2.20
CA GLN A 131 6.52 -12.85 1.38
C GLN A 131 6.91 -12.55 -0.07
N VAL A 132 7.95 -11.74 -0.27
CA VAL A 132 8.46 -11.43 -1.61
C VAL A 132 9.00 -12.66 -2.30
N GLU A 133 9.78 -13.49 -1.60
CA GLU A 133 10.30 -14.75 -2.14
C GLU A 133 9.16 -15.70 -2.55
N LEU A 134 8.10 -15.81 -1.73
CA LEU A 134 6.91 -16.59 -2.05
C LEU A 134 6.24 -16.10 -3.33
N ALA A 135 6.05 -14.78 -3.45
CA ALA A 135 5.44 -14.17 -4.64
C ALA A 135 6.30 -14.40 -5.91
N GLN A 136 7.62 -14.23 -5.80
CA GLN A 136 8.56 -14.49 -6.91
C GLN A 136 8.53 -15.96 -7.34
N LEU A 137 8.53 -16.92 -6.41
CA LEU A 137 8.47 -18.33 -6.73
C LEU A 137 7.14 -18.71 -7.38
N ASN A 138 6.01 -18.18 -6.91
CA ASN A 138 4.70 -18.41 -7.52
C ASN A 138 4.61 -17.79 -8.93
N TYR A 139 5.24 -16.66 -9.18
CA TYR A 139 5.33 -16.04 -10.49
C TYR A 139 6.22 -16.83 -11.45
N LEU A 140 7.36 -17.35 -10.97
CA LEU A 140 8.32 -18.10 -11.77
C LEU A 140 7.87 -19.53 -12.07
N LEU A 141 7.14 -20.17 -11.16
CA LEU A 141 6.75 -21.57 -11.27
C LEU A 141 6.06 -21.94 -12.61
N PRO A 142 5.05 -21.20 -13.12
CA PRO A 142 4.46 -21.46 -14.42
C PRO A 142 5.40 -21.12 -15.60
N ARG A 143 6.40 -20.26 -15.39
CA ARG A 143 7.36 -19.80 -16.40
C ARG A 143 8.52 -20.77 -16.62
N LEU A 144 8.74 -21.70 -15.71
CA LEU A 144 9.73 -22.78 -15.85
C LEU A 144 9.31 -23.87 -16.86
N THR A 145 8.06 -23.89 -17.28
CA THR A 145 7.59 -24.83 -18.28
C THR A 145 8.04 -24.42 -19.67
N GLY A 146 9.01 -25.08 -20.27
CA GLY A 146 9.32 -24.88 -21.68
C GLY A 146 10.80 -24.90 -22.09
N HIS A 147 11.75 -24.79 -21.17
CA HIS A 147 13.17 -24.97 -21.53
C HIS A 147 13.56 -26.44 -21.79
N GLY A 148 12.76 -27.41 -21.28
CA GLY A 148 12.98 -28.82 -21.49
C GLY A 148 12.50 -29.39 -22.83
N ALA A 149 11.50 -28.76 -23.46
CA ALA A 149 10.88 -29.28 -24.69
C ALA A 149 11.79 -29.19 -25.93
N ALA A 150 12.76 -28.26 -25.96
CA ALA A 150 13.72 -28.14 -27.02
C ALA A 150 14.82 -29.24 -26.94
N MET A 151 15.21 -29.66 -25.74
CA MET A 151 16.18 -30.71 -25.50
C MET A 151 15.58 -32.13 -25.58
N SER A 152 14.29 -32.28 -25.30
CA SER A 152 13.55 -33.55 -25.35
C SER A 152 13.34 -34.05 -26.79
N ARG A 153 13.35 -33.16 -27.78
CA ARG A 153 13.22 -33.55 -29.22
C ARG A 153 14.48 -34.22 -29.82
N LEU A 154 15.63 -34.12 -29.15
CA LEU A 154 16.90 -34.69 -29.61
C LEU A 154 17.19 -36.08 -29.07
N GLY A 155 16.35 -36.62 -28.18
CA GLY A 155 16.51 -37.95 -27.58
C GLY A 155 15.26 -38.80 -27.72
N GLY A 156 14.79 -39.04 -28.96
CA GLY A 156 13.54 -39.72 -29.23
C GLY A 156 13.62 -41.24 -29.09
N GLY A 157 13.00 -41.79 -28.06
CA GLY A 157 12.56 -43.17 -27.93
C GLY A 157 11.28 -43.19 -27.10
N ILE A 158 10.27 -43.97 -27.52
CA ILE A 158 9.05 -44.23 -26.76
C ILE A 158 9.43 -44.83 -25.41
N GLY A 159 9.26 -44.05 -24.28
CA GLY A 159 9.50 -44.56 -22.93
C GLY A 159 10.80 -44.12 -22.24
N THR A 160 11.71 -43.41 -22.90
CA THR A 160 12.91 -42.85 -22.25
C THR A 160 12.70 -41.42 -21.81
N ARG A 161 12.65 -41.19 -20.50
CA ARG A 161 12.70 -39.84 -19.88
C ARG A 161 14.05 -39.22 -20.24
N GLY A 162 14.03 -38.19 -21.10
CA GLY A 162 15.24 -37.48 -21.48
C GLY A 162 15.84 -36.70 -20.28
N PRO A 163 17.17 -36.47 -20.24
CA PRO A 163 17.84 -35.76 -19.15
C PRO A 163 17.30 -34.30 -18.90
N GLY A 164 16.61 -33.72 -19.89
CA GLY A 164 15.95 -32.41 -19.76
C GLY A 164 14.65 -32.45 -18.97
N GLU A 165 13.83 -33.51 -19.09
CA GLU A 165 12.59 -33.64 -18.30
C GLU A 165 12.89 -33.86 -16.81
N THR A 166 13.87 -34.66 -16.48
CA THR A 166 14.28 -34.90 -15.09
C THR A 166 14.84 -33.64 -14.42
N LYS A 167 15.55 -32.80 -15.14
CA LYS A 167 16.07 -31.54 -14.60
C LYS A 167 14.93 -30.56 -14.28
N LEU A 168 14.00 -30.39 -15.20
CA LEU A 168 12.85 -29.48 -15.05
C LEU A 168 11.91 -29.95 -13.91
N GLU A 169 11.68 -31.27 -13.83
CA GLU A 169 10.87 -31.83 -12.75
C GLU A 169 11.56 -31.71 -11.40
N THR A 170 12.87 -31.88 -11.35
CA THR A 170 13.67 -31.68 -10.15
C THR A 170 13.63 -30.23 -9.70
N ASP A 171 13.74 -29.27 -10.62
CA ASP A 171 13.69 -27.83 -10.29
C ASP A 171 12.30 -27.42 -9.81
N ARG A 172 11.23 -27.91 -10.45
CA ARG A 172 9.84 -27.70 -9.97
C ARG A 172 9.65 -28.26 -8.57
N ARG A 173 10.14 -29.46 -8.29
CA ARG A 173 10.04 -30.08 -6.97
C ARG A 173 10.78 -29.30 -5.91
N ARG A 174 11.98 -28.78 -6.22
CA ARG A 174 12.74 -27.89 -5.32
C ARG A 174 11.97 -26.61 -5.00
N ILE A 175 11.38 -25.99 -6.02
CA ILE A 175 10.58 -24.77 -5.84
C ILE A 175 9.34 -25.07 -4.99
N HIS A 176 8.61 -26.15 -5.24
CA HIS A 176 7.47 -26.53 -4.39
C HIS A 176 7.88 -26.77 -2.93
N GLN A 177 9.01 -27.45 -2.70
CA GLN A 177 9.54 -27.65 -1.35
C GLN A 177 9.91 -26.31 -0.70
N ARG A 178 10.49 -25.37 -1.47
CA ARG A 178 10.82 -24.04 -0.97
C ARG A 178 9.57 -23.23 -0.62
N ILE A 179 8.54 -23.25 -1.47
CA ILE A 179 7.23 -22.62 -1.21
C ILE A 179 6.66 -23.13 0.11
N GLN A 180 6.57 -24.45 0.31
CA GLN A 180 6.07 -25.04 1.56
C GLN A 180 6.90 -24.66 2.79
N ALA A 181 8.22 -24.54 2.64
CA ALA A 181 9.10 -24.12 3.73
C ALA A 181 8.85 -22.64 4.10
N ILE A 182 8.62 -21.77 3.10
CA ILE A 182 8.31 -20.36 3.30
C ILE A 182 6.94 -20.21 3.96
N GLU A 183 5.90 -20.92 3.49
CA GLU A 183 4.56 -20.88 4.07
C GLU A 183 4.58 -21.26 5.55
N ARG A 184 5.26 -22.36 5.91
CA ARG A 184 5.49 -22.73 7.33
C ARG A 184 6.28 -21.69 8.10
N GLY A 185 7.20 -20.98 7.45
CA GLY A 185 7.94 -19.84 8.03
C GLY A 185 7.03 -18.68 8.36
N LEU A 186 6.15 -18.30 7.44
CA LEU A 186 5.16 -17.22 7.60
C LEU A 186 4.13 -17.54 8.69
N GLU A 187 3.65 -18.78 8.76
CA GLU A 187 2.73 -19.20 9.84
C GLU A 187 3.36 -19.02 11.23
N ARG A 188 4.62 -19.38 11.40
CA ARG A 188 5.35 -19.17 12.67
C ARG A 188 5.48 -17.69 13.03
N VAL A 189 5.74 -16.82 12.05
CA VAL A 189 5.81 -15.37 12.28
C VAL A 189 4.45 -14.81 12.68
N ARG A 190 3.37 -15.27 12.03
CA ARG A 190 1.97 -14.90 12.38
C ARG A 190 1.63 -15.28 13.82
N GLY A 191 1.95 -16.49 14.25
CA GLY A 191 1.75 -16.92 15.64
C GLY A 191 2.43 -16.01 16.66
N GLY A 192 3.66 -15.57 16.39
CA GLY A 192 4.38 -14.60 17.24
C GLY A 192 3.71 -13.22 17.30
N ARG A 193 3.15 -12.74 16.16
CA ARG A 193 2.40 -11.47 16.12
C ARG A 193 1.11 -11.54 16.95
N THR A 194 0.35 -12.62 16.85
CA THR A 194 -0.88 -12.79 17.63
C THR A 194 -0.62 -12.66 19.12
N THR A 195 0.48 -13.24 19.62
CA THR A 195 0.88 -13.13 21.04
C THR A 195 1.26 -11.69 21.40
N GLN A 196 2.03 -10.99 20.56
CA GLN A 196 2.38 -9.59 20.79
C GLN A 196 1.14 -8.67 20.71
N ARG A 197 0.16 -8.98 19.85
CA ARG A 197 -1.11 -8.25 19.75
C ARG A 197 -1.98 -8.43 20.98
N GLN A 198 -2.09 -9.64 21.52
CA GLN A 198 -2.81 -9.90 22.78
C GLN A 198 -2.22 -9.08 23.93
N GLN A 199 -0.91 -8.92 23.97
CA GLN A 199 -0.25 -8.05 24.96
C GLN A 199 -0.54 -6.55 24.74
N ARG A 200 -0.69 -6.10 23.48
CA ARG A 200 -1.09 -4.71 23.16
C ARG A 200 -2.57 -4.44 23.43
N GLN A 201 -3.45 -5.44 23.23
CA GLN A 201 -4.89 -5.35 23.55
C GLN A 201 -5.18 -5.21 25.04
N ALA A 202 -4.22 -5.54 25.91
CA ALA A 202 -4.31 -5.27 27.35
C ALA A 202 -4.37 -3.75 27.65
N VAL A 203 -3.91 -2.88 26.72
CA VAL A 203 -4.13 -1.43 26.75
C VAL A 203 -4.91 -1.12 25.47
N PRO A 204 -6.20 -0.72 25.53
CA PRO A 204 -7.00 -0.42 24.35
C PRO A 204 -6.51 0.88 23.68
N LEU A 205 -5.47 0.77 22.85
CA LEU A 205 -4.99 1.86 22.02
C LEU A 205 -5.68 1.77 20.67
N ALA A 206 -6.35 2.84 20.26
CA ALA A 206 -6.92 2.94 18.93
C ALA A 206 -5.81 2.83 17.87
N THR A 207 -6.12 2.15 16.77
CA THR A 207 -5.19 1.90 15.66
C THR A 207 -5.63 2.62 14.40
N LEU A 208 -4.70 3.33 13.78
CA LEU A 208 -4.87 4.06 12.52
C LEU A 208 -3.97 3.45 11.46
N ALA A 209 -4.45 3.29 10.23
CA ALA A 209 -3.61 2.90 9.10
C ALA A 209 -3.61 3.97 8.01
N LEU A 210 -2.43 4.31 7.52
CA LEU A 210 -2.26 5.15 6.33
C LEU A 210 -2.45 4.27 5.10
N VAL A 211 -3.44 4.59 4.27
CA VAL A 211 -3.71 3.92 3.00
C VAL A 211 -3.70 4.94 1.86
N GLY A 212 -3.50 4.49 0.64
CA GLY A 212 -3.51 5.38 -0.52
C GLY A 212 -2.53 4.92 -1.60
N TYR A 213 -2.59 5.58 -2.73
CA TYR A 213 -1.78 5.25 -3.90
C TYR A 213 -0.27 5.42 -3.64
N THR A 214 0.58 4.76 -4.42
CA THR A 214 2.03 4.99 -4.38
C THR A 214 2.33 6.46 -4.64
N ASN A 215 3.33 7.01 -3.96
CA ASN A 215 3.73 8.42 -4.05
C ASN A 215 2.66 9.46 -3.64
N ALA A 216 1.56 9.08 -3.01
CA ALA A 216 0.58 10.05 -2.45
C ALA A 216 1.11 10.82 -1.23
N GLY A 217 2.26 10.42 -0.68
CA GLY A 217 2.91 11.08 0.45
C GLY A 217 2.63 10.45 1.81
N LYS A 218 2.21 9.17 1.86
CA LYS A 218 1.95 8.43 3.11
C LYS A 218 3.12 8.45 4.08
N SER A 219 4.31 8.05 3.65
CA SER A 219 5.49 7.99 4.51
C SER A 219 5.97 9.38 4.95
N THR A 220 5.76 10.41 4.14
CA THR A 220 6.02 11.81 4.53
C THR A 220 5.05 12.24 5.63
N LEU A 221 3.77 11.92 5.48
CA LEU A 221 2.74 12.19 6.48
C LEU A 221 3.01 11.41 7.77
N PHE A 222 3.37 10.12 7.65
CA PHE A 222 3.75 9.28 8.78
C PHE A 222 4.91 9.88 9.58
N ASN A 223 5.98 10.31 8.90
CA ASN A 223 7.13 10.94 9.56
C ASN A 223 6.73 12.20 10.31
N ARG A 224 5.86 13.02 9.71
CA ARG A 224 5.39 14.23 10.37
C ARG A 224 4.48 13.93 11.57
N LEU A 225 3.60 12.91 11.47
CA LEU A 225 2.75 12.49 12.57
C LEU A 225 3.54 11.95 13.76
N THR A 226 4.61 11.20 13.49
CA THR A 226 5.35 10.44 14.50
C THR A 226 6.64 11.09 14.97
N GLY A 227 7.09 12.15 14.30
CA GLY A 227 8.42 12.73 14.51
C GLY A 227 9.57 11.78 14.10
N ALA A 228 9.25 10.70 13.39
CA ALA A 228 10.23 9.71 12.96
C ALA A 228 10.92 10.11 11.66
N ALA A 229 12.15 9.66 11.45
CA ALA A 229 12.88 9.80 10.18
C ALA A 229 12.82 8.48 9.40
N VAL A 230 11.63 7.98 9.07
CA VAL A 230 11.50 6.88 8.11
C VAL A 230 11.86 7.42 6.74
N LEU A 231 12.61 6.64 5.95
CA LEU A 231 13.01 7.03 4.59
C LEU A 231 11.77 7.38 3.76
N ALA A 232 11.44 8.66 3.69
CA ALA A 232 10.50 9.20 2.72
C ALA A 232 11.30 9.40 1.42
N ASP A 233 11.34 8.35 0.59
CA ASP A 233 11.97 8.42 -0.73
C ASP A 233 10.88 8.83 -1.74
N ALA A 234 11.19 9.73 -2.66
CA ALA A 234 10.31 10.06 -3.78
C ALA A 234 10.07 8.87 -4.73
N LYS A 235 10.78 7.77 -4.52
CA LYS A 235 10.64 6.53 -5.29
C LYS A 235 9.40 5.75 -4.89
N MET A 236 8.78 5.09 -5.85
CA MET A 236 7.63 4.22 -5.59
C MET A 236 7.97 3.10 -4.60
N PHE A 237 6.99 2.70 -3.78
CA PHE A 237 7.14 1.67 -2.74
C PHE A 237 8.25 1.97 -1.73
N ALA A 238 8.28 3.20 -1.21
CA ALA A 238 9.21 3.58 -0.15
C ALA A 238 9.06 2.68 1.10
N THR A 239 7.83 2.29 1.43
CA THR A 239 7.49 1.39 2.53
C THR A 239 6.96 0.07 1.98
N LEU A 240 7.59 -1.05 2.36
CA LEU A 240 7.11 -2.41 2.11
C LEU A 240 6.73 -3.09 3.43
N ASP A 241 7.60 -3.00 4.42
CA ASP A 241 7.34 -3.51 5.76
C ASP A 241 6.56 -2.47 6.57
N PRO A 242 5.40 -2.82 7.17
CA PRO A 242 4.61 -1.87 7.93
C PRO A 242 5.39 -1.38 9.13
N THR A 243 5.33 -0.08 9.37
CA THR A 243 5.96 0.55 10.52
C THR A 243 4.88 1.12 11.42
N VAL A 244 4.85 0.69 12.69
CA VAL A 244 3.88 1.15 13.68
C VAL A 244 4.56 2.07 14.68
N ARG A 245 3.94 3.21 15.01
CA ARG A 245 4.41 4.19 16.00
C ARG A 245 3.25 4.75 16.81
N HIS A 246 3.58 5.21 18.00
CA HIS A 246 2.66 5.95 18.86
C HIS A 246 2.63 7.43 18.46
N ILE A 247 1.44 8.02 18.48
CA ILE A 247 1.24 9.46 18.44
C ILE A 247 0.31 9.88 19.58
N VAL A 248 0.40 11.15 19.95
CA VAL A 248 -0.47 11.76 20.96
C VAL A 248 -1.35 12.78 20.26
N LEU A 249 -2.66 12.61 20.38
CA LEU A 249 -3.66 13.50 19.83
C LEU A 249 -3.85 14.77 20.71
N PRO A 250 -4.52 15.83 20.23
CA PRO A 250 -4.76 17.04 21.00
C PRO A 250 -5.50 16.81 22.33
N SER A 251 -6.34 15.78 22.40
CA SER A 251 -7.00 15.33 23.64
C SER A 251 -6.07 14.60 24.62
N LYS A 252 -4.77 14.46 24.27
CA LYS A 252 -3.77 13.62 24.95
C LYS A 252 -4.05 12.12 24.85
N ARG A 253 -4.98 11.69 24.01
CA ARG A 253 -5.20 10.28 23.71
C ARG A 253 -4.02 9.74 22.92
N GLN A 254 -3.51 8.58 23.36
CA GLN A 254 -2.47 7.85 22.62
C GLN A 254 -3.10 6.92 21.61
N VAL A 255 -2.60 6.94 20.38
CA VAL A 255 -3.05 6.08 19.29
C VAL A 255 -1.84 5.49 18.55
N LEU A 256 -2.05 4.34 17.94
CA LEU A 256 -1.05 3.70 17.08
C LEU A 256 -1.31 4.09 15.63
N VAL A 257 -0.28 4.52 14.92
CA VAL A 257 -0.35 4.80 13.48
C VAL A 257 0.57 3.83 12.75
N SER A 258 0.06 3.20 11.70
CA SER A 258 0.82 2.32 10.82
C SER A 258 0.98 2.94 9.43
N ASP A 259 2.23 2.98 8.92
CA ASP A 259 2.51 3.23 7.51
C ASP A 259 2.42 1.91 6.75
N THR A 260 1.69 1.89 5.65
CA THR A 260 1.44 0.67 4.87
C THR A 260 1.98 0.78 3.45
N VAL A 261 2.01 -0.35 2.76
CA VAL A 261 2.42 -0.42 1.35
C VAL A 261 1.49 0.45 0.51
N GLY A 262 2.06 1.25 -0.40
CA GLY A 262 1.27 2.02 -1.35
C GLY A 262 0.57 1.12 -2.36
N PHE A 263 -0.71 1.39 -2.61
CA PHE A 263 -1.45 0.73 -3.69
C PHE A 263 -0.97 1.24 -5.05
N ILE A 264 -1.03 0.36 -6.03
CA ILE A 264 -0.69 0.64 -7.41
C ILE A 264 -1.69 -0.08 -8.31
N ARG A 265 -1.86 0.42 -9.52
CA ARG A 265 -2.71 -0.23 -10.53
C ARG A 265 -2.19 -1.62 -10.90
N ASN A 266 -3.15 -2.48 -11.27
CA ASN A 266 -2.86 -3.84 -11.72
C ASN A 266 -1.95 -4.59 -10.74
N LEU A 267 -2.18 -4.40 -9.43
CA LEU A 267 -1.49 -5.17 -8.41
C LEU A 267 -1.90 -6.64 -8.60
N PRO A 268 -0.96 -7.53 -8.95
CA PRO A 268 -1.31 -8.93 -9.18
C PRO A 268 -1.93 -9.56 -7.94
N THR A 269 -2.98 -10.36 -8.11
CA THR A 269 -3.66 -11.07 -7.00
C THR A 269 -2.70 -11.97 -6.22
N THR A 270 -1.65 -12.48 -6.87
CA THR A 270 -0.56 -13.22 -6.23
C THR A 270 0.21 -12.36 -5.24
N LEU A 271 0.42 -11.07 -5.55
CA LEU A 271 1.03 -10.08 -4.65
C LEU A 271 0.11 -9.71 -3.50
N ILE A 272 -1.17 -9.46 -3.77
CA ILE A 272 -2.16 -9.18 -2.72
C ILE A 272 -2.17 -10.31 -1.69
N ARG A 273 -2.17 -11.58 -2.15
CA ARG A 273 -2.09 -12.75 -1.25
C ARG A 273 -0.77 -12.82 -0.47
N ALA A 274 0.35 -12.54 -1.11
CA ALA A 274 1.66 -12.54 -0.46
C ALA A 274 1.77 -11.44 0.60
N PHE A 275 1.19 -10.25 0.33
CA PHE A 275 1.20 -9.10 1.24
C PHE A 275 -0.01 -9.04 2.18
N ARG A 276 -0.85 -10.06 2.20
CA ARG A 276 -2.03 -10.11 3.08
C ARG A 276 -1.68 -9.79 4.54
N ALA A 277 -0.52 -10.23 5.02
CA ALA A 277 -0.08 -9.96 6.38
C ALA A 277 0.31 -8.48 6.64
N THR A 278 0.78 -7.76 5.62
CA THR A 278 1.02 -6.30 5.70
C THR A 278 -0.29 -5.53 5.58
N LEU A 279 -1.27 -6.06 4.85
CA LEU A 279 -2.61 -5.51 4.73
C LEU A 279 -3.51 -5.87 5.92
N GLU A 280 -3.15 -6.86 6.76
CA GLU A 280 -3.84 -7.16 8.02
C GLU A 280 -3.87 -5.94 8.96
N GLU A 281 -2.80 -5.12 8.98
CA GLU A 281 -2.79 -3.88 9.77
C GLU A 281 -3.85 -2.86 9.28
N VAL A 282 -4.21 -2.89 7.99
CA VAL A 282 -5.29 -2.05 7.41
C VAL A 282 -6.66 -2.60 7.82
N VAL A 283 -6.86 -3.92 7.70
CA VAL A 283 -8.14 -4.59 8.02
C VAL A 283 -8.47 -4.46 9.50
N GLU A 284 -7.46 -4.49 10.38
CA GLU A 284 -7.63 -4.43 11.82
C GLU A 284 -7.64 -3.00 12.38
N SER A 285 -7.40 -1.99 11.55
CA SER A 285 -7.42 -0.60 12.00
C SER A 285 -8.85 -0.12 12.22
N GLU A 286 -9.01 0.76 13.21
CA GLU A 286 -10.29 1.36 13.56
C GLU A 286 -10.63 2.59 12.70
N LEU A 287 -9.60 3.18 12.09
CA LEU A 287 -9.75 4.33 11.22
C LEU A 287 -8.66 4.31 10.14
N LEU A 288 -9.06 4.53 8.91
CA LEU A 288 -8.14 4.69 7.78
C LEU A 288 -7.90 6.17 7.49
N LEU A 289 -6.65 6.53 7.28
CA LEU A 289 -6.26 7.80 6.71
C LEU A 289 -5.97 7.58 5.22
N HIS A 290 -6.97 7.82 4.37
CA HIS A 290 -6.85 7.65 2.93
C HIS A 290 -6.15 8.85 2.32
N VAL A 291 -4.85 8.71 2.07
CA VAL A 291 -3.99 9.78 1.56
C VAL A 291 -4.04 9.81 0.03
N VAL A 292 -4.47 10.94 -0.51
CA VAL A 292 -4.61 11.19 -1.95
C VAL A 292 -3.72 12.36 -2.35
N ASP A 293 -3.03 12.25 -3.47
CA ASP A 293 -2.30 13.35 -4.10
C ASP A 293 -3.30 14.29 -4.78
N ALA A 294 -3.62 15.41 -4.13
CA ALA A 294 -4.59 16.37 -4.64
C ALA A 294 -4.13 17.13 -5.90
N SER A 295 -2.83 17.12 -6.19
CA SER A 295 -2.23 17.74 -7.39
C SER A 295 -2.27 16.81 -8.61
N SER A 296 -2.56 15.53 -8.44
CA SER A 296 -2.58 14.56 -9.53
C SER A 296 -3.82 14.72 -10.40
N ALA A 297 -3.65 14.73 -11.72
CA ALA A 297 -4.76 14.70 -12.68
C ALA A 297 -5.59 13.42 -12.56
N SER A 298 -4.94 12.30 -12.18
CA SER A 298 -5.55 10.97 -12.02
C SER A 298 -6.02 10.69 -10.59
N ALA A 299 -6.19 11.70 -9.73
CA ALA A 299 -6.54 11.52 -8.31
C ALA A 299 -7.84 10.74 -8.09
N GLU A 300 -8.87 10.99 -8.92
CA GLU A 300 -10.16 10.29 -8.90
C GLU A 300 -10.00 8.80 -9.17
N GLU A 301 -9.30 8.45 -10.24
CA GLU A 301 -9.09 7.06 -10.63
C GLU A 301 -8.19 6.29 -9.65
N GLN A 302 -7.14 6.95 -9.16
CA GLN A 302 -6.27 6.39 -8.11
C GLN A 302 -7.07 6.09 -6.84
N THR A 303 -7.97 7.00 -6.45
CA THR A 303 -8.87 6.83 -5.31
C THR A 303 -9.82 5.66 -5.53
N ALA A 304 -10.45 5.56 -6.70
CA ALA A 304 -11.33 4.45 -7.04
C ALA A 304 -10.60 3.09 -6.97
N HIS A 305 -9.36 3.01 -7.44
CA HIS A 305 -8.53 1.80 -7.32
C HIS A 305 -8.20 1.44 -5.86
N VAL A 306 -7.90 2.43 -5.02
CA VAL A 306 -7.65 2.19 -3.60
C VAL A 306 -8.90 1.66 -2.92
N LEU A 307 -10.06 2.28 -3.15
CA LEU A 307 -11.34 1.85 -2.59
C LEU A 307 -11.73 0.43 -3.03
N ALA A 308 -11.55 0.10 -4.32
CA ALA A 308 -11.78 -1.26 -4.82
C ALA A 308 -10.87 -2.28 -4.12
N THR A 309 -9.60 -1.96 -3.93
CA THR A 309 -8.66 -2.85 -3.23
C THR A 309 -9.00 -2.98 -1.75
N LEU A 310 -9.43 -1.89 -1.07
CA LEU A 310 -9.88 -1.94 0.32
C LEU A 310 -11.11 -2.86 0.48
N ASN A 311 -12.05 -2.82 -0.47
CA ASN A 311 -13.18 -3.73 -0.51
C ASN A 311 -12.74 -5.19 -0.70
N GLU A 312 -11.79 -5.45 -1.60
CA GLU A 312 -11.27 -6.80 -1.88
C GLU A 312 -10.59 -7.43 -0.65
N ILE A 313 -9.87 -6.62 0.15
CA ILE A 313 -9.22 -7.11 1.38
C ILE A 313 -10.14 -7.13 2.60
N GLY A 314 -11.39 -6.64 2.49
CA GLY A 314 -12.38 -6.63 3.57
C GLY A 314 -12.27 -5.43 4.51
N ALA A 315 -11.64 -4.33 4.09
CA ALA A 315 -11.52 -3.07 4.84
C ALA A 315 -12.44 -1.95 4.31
N GLY A 316 -13.37 -2.27 3.41
CA GLY A 316 -14.25 -1.26 2.78
C GLY A 316 -15.18 -0.55 3.76
N GLU A 317 -15.64 -1.23 4.80
CA GLU A 317 -16.54 -0.70 5.83
C GLU A 317 -15.80 0.07 6.96
N THR A 318 -14.46 0.03 6.98
CA THR A 318 -13.69 0.74 8.00
C THR A 318 -13.85 2.25 7.81
N PRO A 319 -14.17 3.03 8.86
CA PRO A 319 -14.27 4.48 8.76
C PRO A 319 -13.00 5.10 8.14
N GLN A 320 -13.18 6.07 7.23
CA GLN A 320 -12.07 6.69 6.50
C GLN A 320 -12.09 8.21 6.65
N ILE A 321 -10.94 8.83 6.86
CA ILE A 321 -10.72 10.26 6.65
C ILE A 321 -9.97 10.41 5.32
N LEU A 322 -10.53 11.18 4.39
CA LEU A 322 -9.87 11.51 3.14
C LEU A 322 -8.83 12.62 3.38
N VAL A 323 -7.57 12.30 3.20
CA VAL A 323 -6.46 13.23 3.39
C VAL A 323 -5.97 13.71 2.02
N LEU A 324 -6.39 14.91 1.64
CA LEU A 324 -6.02 15.57 0.38
C LEU A 324 -4.64 16.20 0.55
N ASN A 325 -3.61 15.45 0.21
CA ASN A 325 -2.21 15.84 0.40
C ASN A 325 -1.66 16.62 -0.80
N LYS A 326 -0.51 17.25 -0.61
CA LYS A 326 0.23 18.05 -1.61
C LYS A 326 -0.54 19.29 -2.08
N ILE A 327 -1.34 19.92 -1.20
CA ILE A 327 -2.06 21.15 -1.54
C ILE A 327 -1.14 22.32 -1.86
N ASP A 328 0.13 22.25 -1.46
CA ASP A 328 1.19 23.20 -1.84
C ASP A 328 1.46 23.23 -3.36
N LEU A 329 1.07 22.18 -4.08
CA LEU A 329 1.19 22.09 -5.54
C LEU A 329 -0.13 22.40 -6.26
N VAL A 330 -1.23 22.62 -5.52
CA VAL A 330 -2.53 22.96 -6.09
C VAL A 330 -2.68 24.48 -6.16
N PRO A 331 -3.00 25.08 -7.33
CA PRO A 331 -3.20 26.51 -7.43
C PRO A 331 -4.38 27.01 -6.59
N GLY A 332 -4.18 28.10 -5.87
CA GLY A 332 -5.23 28.75 -5.04
C GLY A 332 -5.42 28.12 -3.67
N GLU A 333 -6.51 28.49 -2.98
CA GLU A 333 -6.92 27.83 -1.73
C GLU A 333 -8.02 26.81 -2.05
N PRO A 334 -7.69 25.51 -2.03
CA PRO A 334 -8.67 24.48 -2.36
C PRO A 334 -9.70 24.34 -1.22
N ASP A 335 -10.98 24.46 -1.56
CA ASP A 335 -12.06 23.98 -0.68
C ASP A 335 -11.96 22.45 -0.57
N SER A 336 -11.65 21.98 0.63
CA SER A 336 -11.46 20.55 0.91
C SER A 336 -12.71 19.72 0.60
N ALA A 337 -13.91 20.27 0.83
CA ALA A 337 -15.16 19.58 0.58
C ALA A 337 -15.49 19.50 -0.93
N ALA A 338 -15.22 20.55 -1.69
CA ALA A 338 -15.40 20.55 -3.15
C ALA A 338 -14.39 19.62 -3.82
N LEU A 339 -13.14 19.63 -3.38
CA LEU A 339 -12.08 18.77 -3.88
C LEU A 339 -12.34 17.31 -3.57
N ALA A 340 -12.79 16.99 -2.36
CA ALA A 340 -13.17 15.64 -1.96
C ALA A 340 -14.33 15.10 -2.81
N ARG A 341 -15.37 15.89 -3.04
CA ARG A 341 -16.50 15.49 -3.91
C ARG A 341 -16.07 15.20 -5.35
N ARG A 342 -15.15 16.00 -5.89
CA ARG A 342 -14.58 15.78 -7.21
C ARG A 342 -13.80 14.46 -7.29
N ILE A 343 -13.00 14.17 -6.27
CA ILE A 343 -12.11 13.00 -6.24
C ILE A 343 -12.88 11.70 -5.96
N LEU A 344 -13.90 11.75 -5.12
CA LEU A 344 -14.68 10.55 -4.77
C LEU A 344 -15.66 10.14 -5.88
N GLY A 345 -16.15 11.09 -6.69
CA GLY A 345 -17.04 10.83 -7.83
C GLY A 345 -18.39 10.18 -7.49
N ASP A 346 -18.46 9.42 -6.38
CA ASP A 346 -19.62 8.63 -5.97
C ASP A 346 -20.19 9.10 -4.63
N PRO A 347 -21.50 9.45 -4.56
CA PRO A 347 -22.15 9.85 -3.32
C PRO A 347 -22.34 8.70 -2.30
N GLU A 348 -22.19 7.44 -2.70
CA GLU A 348 -22.34 6.29 -1.79
C GLU A 348 -21.15 6.12 -0.84
N HIS A 349 -19.96 6.55 -1.23
CA HIS A 349 -18.77 6.53 -0.37
C HIS A 349 -18.57 7.87 0.34
N GLN A 350 -19.24 8.06 1.47
CA GLN A 350 -19.01 9.23 2.32
C GLN A 350 -17.94 8.93 3.36
N PRO A 351 -16.73 9.52 3.23
CA PRO A 351 -15.72 9.44 4.28
C PRO A 351 -16.24 10.13 5.54
N ALA A 352 -15.73 9.75 6.70
CA ALA A 352 -16.01 10.42 7.98
C ALA A 352 -15.58 11.90 7.99
N GLY A 353 -14.92 12.33 6.93
CA GLY A 353 -14.55 13.71 6.62
C GLY A 353 -13.39 13.79 5.65
N ALA A 354 -13.12 15.00 5.15
CA ALA A 354 -11.98 15.32 4.32
C ALA A 354 -11.14 16.42 4.96
N VAL A 355 -9.82 16.33 4.83
CA VAL A 355 -8.87 17.35 5.30
C VAL A 355 -7.86 17.62 4.20
N ALA A 356 -7.67 18.90 3.86
CA ALA A 356 -6.66 19.32 2.90
C ALA A 356 -5.37 19.72 3.63
N LEU A 357 -4.26 19.11 3.24
CA LEU A 357 -2.97 19.36 3.89
C LEU A 357 -1.77 19.25 2.94
N SER A 358 -0.64 19.75 3.39
CA SER A 358 0.66 19.45 2.81
C SER A 358 1.54 18.76 3.86
N ALA A 359 1.81 17.47 3.66
CA ALA A 359 2.72 16.74 4.53
C ALA A 359 4.16 17.29 4.47
N ALA A 360 4.55 17.93 3.36
CA ALA A 360 5.86 18.55 3.20
C ALA A 360 5.98 19.84 4.04
N THR A 361 5.02 20.75 3.93
CA THR A 361 5.07 22.07 4.61
C THR A 361 4.48 22.05 6.03
N GLY A 362 3.50 21.18 6.29
CA GLY A 362 2.75 21.09 7.55
C GLY A 362 1.44 21.88 7.55
N LYS A 363 1.07 22.55 6.46
CA LYS A 363 -0.22 23.24 6.35
C LYS A 363 -1.36 22.22 6.51
N GLY A 364 -2.39 22.51 7.29
CA GLY A 364 -3.55 21.64 7.52
C GLY A 364 -3.33 20.49 8.51
N PHE A 365 -2.14 20.37 9.10
CA PHE A 365 -1.79 19.22 9.94
C PHE A 365 -2.56 19.21 11.28
N GLU A 366 -2.79 20.36 11.86
CA GLU A 366 -3.52 20.52 13.13
C GLU A 366 -5.00 20.13 12.97
N GLU A 367 -5.60 20.51 11.82
CA GLU A 367 -6.95 20.11 11.45
C GLU A 367 -7.09 18.59 11.32
N LEU A 368 -6.08 17.92 10.71
CA LEU A 368 -6.05 16.45 10.63
C LEU A 368 -6.04 15.82 12.01
N LEU A 369 -5.19 16.28 12.92
CA LEU A 369 -5.14 15.73 14.28
C LEU A 369 -6.47 15.91 15.04
N GLN A 370 -7.11 17.07 14.92
CA GLN A 370 -8.43 17.33 15.51
C GLN A 370 -9.49 16.40 14.89
N LYS A 371 -9.47 16.24 13.56
CA LYS A 371 -10.42 15.37 12.86
C LYS A 371 -10.27 13.90 13.27
N ILE A 372 -9.04 13.41 13.40
CA ILE A 372 -8.76 12.06 13.91
C ILE A 372 -9.36 11.92 15.32
N ASP A 373 -9.09 12.86 16.19
CA ASP A 373 -9.53 12.84 17.58
C ASP A 373 -11.05 12.78 17.74
N HIS A 374 -11.77 13.51 16.87
CA HIS A 374 -13.23 13.51 16.84
C HIS A 374 -13.83 12.25 16.20
N THR A 375 -13.16 11.65 15.22
CA THR A 375 -13.68 10.50 14.47
C THR A 375 -13.51 9.19 15.21
N LEU A 376 -12.46 9.06 16.04
CA LEU A 376 -12.21 7.84 16.79
C LEU A 376 -13.29 7.60 17.85
N SER A 377 -14.07 6.53 17.66
CA SER A 377 -15.13 6.10 18.57
C SER A 377 -14.63 5.26 19.74
N VAL A 378 -13.44 4.67 19.61
CA VAL A 378 -12.84 3.84 20.66
C VAL A 378 -12.27 4.73 21.75
N ASP A 379 -12.59 4.37 23.00
CA ASP A 379 -12.23 5.12 24.21
C ASP A 379 -12.81 6.56 24.22
N PRO A 380 -14.15 6.70 24.20
CA PRO A 380 -14.83 7.97 24.01
C PRO A 380 -14.43 8.97 25.09
N LEU A 381 -14.16 10.18 24.64
CA LEU A 381 -13.88 11.32 25.50
C LEU A 381 -15.16 11.82 26.18
N ALA A 382 -15.07 12.14 27.45
CA ALA A 382 -16.14 12.86 28.12
C ALA A 382 -15.58 13.88 29.13
N GLU A 383 -16.31 14.96 29.33
CA GLU A 383 -16.03 15.89 30.39
C GLU A 383 -16.37 15.25 31.75
N CYS A 384 -15.41 15.33 32.66
CA CYS A 384 -15.55 14.80 34.02
C CYS A 384 -14.85 15.75 34.99
N THR A 385 -15.45 15.86 36.18
CA THR A 385 -14.81 16.53 37.31
C THR A 385 -14.23 15.47 38.24
N PHE A 386 -12.96 15.62 38.58
CA PHE A 386 -12.25 14.78 39.53
C PHE A 386 -11.94 15.56 40.77
N ARG A 387 -11.93 14.86 41.92
CA ARG A 387 -11.52 15.41 43.22
C ARG A 387 -10.39 14.57 43.78
N PHE A 388 -9.23 15.16 43.94
CA PHE A 388 -8.03 14.52 44.47
C PHE A 388 -7.67 15.12 45.81
N PRO A 389 -7.33 14.33 46.87
CA PRO A 389 -6.71 14.86 48.08
C PRO A 389 -5.40 15.59 47.75
N VAL A 390 -5.12 16.72 48.36
CA VAL A 390 -3.94 17.55 48.08
C VAL A 390 -2.61 16.76 48.30
N GLY A 391 -2.63 15.72 49.15
CA GLY A 391 -1.47 14.85 49.39
C GLY A 391 -1.23 13.76 48.35
N GLU A 392 -2.18 13.51 47.39
CA GLU A 392 -2.09 12.44 46.40
C GLU A 392 -1.71 12.96 45.03
N GLY A 393 -0.44 13.26 44.79
CA GLY A 393 0.05 13.78 43.52
C GLY A 393 0.02 12.76 42.36
N GLY A 394 0.09 11.44 42.61
CA GLY A 394 0.15 10.42 41.58
C GLY A 394 -1.07 10.37 40.64
N PRO A 395 -2.31 10.24 41.16
CA PRO A 395 -3.52 10.27 40.34
C PRO A 395 -3.73 11.60 39.60
N LEU A 396 -3.36 12.70 40.21
CA LEU A 396 -3.41 14.02 39.59
C LEU A 396 -2.41 14.14 38.44
N HIS A 397 -1.18 13.64 38.62
CA HIS A 397 -0.17 13.58 37.57
C HIS A 397 -0.66 12.73 36.37
N LEU A 398 -1.22 11.55 36.65
CA LEU A 398 -1.78 10.67 35.62
C LEU A 398 -2.88 11.37 34.80
N LEU A 399 -3.73 12.19 35.47
CA LEU A 399 -4.75 12.98 34.78
C LEU A 399 -4.13 14.06 33.88
N HIS A 400 -3.11 14.78 34.37
CA HIS A 400 -2.41 15.81 33.59
C HIS A 400 -1.65 15.22 32.39
N GLU A 401 -1.13 13.98 32.52
CA GLU A 401 -0.40 13.30 31.47
C GLU A 401 -1.33 12.77 30.35
N HIS A 402 -2.52 12.24 30.72
CA HIS A 402 -3.37 11.47 29.80
C HIS A 402 -4.75 12.10 29.53
N ALA A 403 -5.04 13.30 30.05
CA ALA A 403 -6.30 14.02 29.81
C ALA A 403 -6.07 15.49 29.52
N ARG A 404 -7.01 16.10 28.81
CA ARG A 404 -7.04 17.55 28.59
C ARG A 404 -7.69 18.22 29.79
N VAL A 405 -6.90 18.84 30.64
CA VAL A 405 -7.40 19.64 31.78
C VAL A 405 -8.00 20.93 31.28
N LEU A 406 -9.24 21.22 31.67
CA LEU A 406 -9.97 22.43 31.35
C LEU A 406 -9.81 23.48 32.45
N LYS A 407 -9.96 23.05 33.71
CA LYS A 407 -9.90 23.93 34.86
C LYS A 407 -9.41 23.21 36.10
N THR A 408 -8.63 23.87 36.92
CA THR A 408 -8.15 23.33 38.21
C THR A 408 -8.52 24.33 39.31
N ARG A 409 -9.05 23.83 40.42
CA ARG A 409 -9.40 24.60 41.62
C ARG A 409 -8.87 23.86 42.84
N TYR A 410 -8.35 24.57 43.80
CA TYR A 410 -7.84 24.04 45.04
C TYR A 410 -8.67 24.58 46.20
N ASP A 411 -8.96 23.76 47.18
CA ASP A 411 -9.33 24.14 48.50
C ASP A 411 -8.27 23.62 49.52
N SER A 412 -8.55 23.74 50.80
CA SER A 412 -7.59 23.35 51.87
C SER A 412 -7.30 21.84 51.92
N GLU A 413 -8.17 20.98 51.39
CA GLU A 413 -8.07 19.53 51.48
C GLU A 413 -8.04 18.84 50.14
N TYR A 414 -8.64 19.44 49.09
CA TYR A 414 -8.85 18.80 47.81
C TYR A 414 -8.45 19.70 46.61
N CYS A 415 -7.98 19.01 45.55
CA CYS A 415 -7.83 19.59 44.22
C CYS A 415 -8.98 19.08 43.33
N TYR A 416 -9.75 20.01 42.78
CA TYR A 416 -10.83 19.74 41.82
C TYR A 416 -10.33 20.04 40.41
N VAL A 417 -10.47 19.05 39.52
CA VAL A 417 -9.99 19.18 38.16
C VAL A 417 -11.12 18.82 37.18
N ASP A 418 -11.53 19.81 36.40
CA ASP A 418 -12.41 19.62 35.27
C ASP A 418 -11.55 19.21 34.06
N ALA A 419 -11.78 18.04 33.48
CA ALA A 419 -10.97 17.53 32.39
C ALA A 419 -11.81 16.74 31.36
N VAL A 420 -11.39 16.79 30.10
CA VAL A 420 -11.85 15.87 29.06
C VAL A 420 -10.95 14.66 29.08
N ALA A 421 -11.49 13.53 29.53
CA ALA A 421 -10.75 12.31 29.76
C ALA A 421 -11.31 11.12 28.99
N PRO A 422 -10.45 10.23 28.45
CA PRO A 422 -10.86 8.99 27.81
C PRO A 422 -11.54 8.03 28.80
N ALA A 423 -12.44 7.15 28.30
CA ALA A 423 -13.18 6.22 29.15
C ALA A 423 -12.28 5.26 29.93
N SER A 424 -11.15 4.86 29.33
CA SER A 424 -10.10 4.06 29.99
C SER A 424 -9.52 4.73 31.23
N LEU A 425 -9.16 6.02 31.10
CA LEU A 425 -8.62 6.82 32.21
C LEU A 425 -9.68 7.08 33.28
N ARG A 426 -10.93 7.37 32.86
CA ARG A 426 -12.06 7.55 33.78
C ARG A 426 -12.33 6.29 34.62
N ARG A 427 -12.19 5.11 34.00
CA ARG A 427 -12.32 3.81 34.69
C ARG A 427 -11.23 3.63 35.73
N LYS A 428 -9.99 4.02 35.38
CA LYS A 428 -8.82 3.92 36.27
C LYS A 428 -8.91 4.91 37.43
N LEU A 429 -9.46 6.10 37.20
CA LEU A 429 -9.64 7.16 38.20
C LEU A 429 -11.06 7.21 38.80
N ARG A 430 -11.83 6.12 38.68
CA ARG A 430 -13.25 6.08 39.12
C ARG A 430 -13.44 6.49 40.58
N GLY A 431 -12.48 6.18 41.45
CA GLY A 431 -12.52 6.55 42.88
C GLY A 431 -12.45 8.06 43.16
N TYR A 432 -11.96 8.82 42.18
CA TYR A 432 -11.79 10.27 42.30
C TYR A 432 -12.83 11.06 41.46
N ALA A 433 -13.66 10.39 40.68
CA ALA A 433 -14.64 11.02 39.83
C ALA A 433 -15.84 11.52 40.65
N LEU A 434 -16.19 12.79 40.50
CA LEU A 434 -17.43 13.32 41.05
C LEU A 434 -18.59 13.01 40.08
N SER A 435 -19.66 12.41 40.63
CA SER A 435 -20.86 12.06 39.87
C SER A 435 -21.62 13.32 39.50
N GLY A 436 -21.38 13.87 38.33
CA GLY A 436 -22.12 15.02 37.80
C GLY A 436 -22.22 14.89 36.28
N ARG A 437 -23.34 14.35 35.80
CA ARG A 437 -23.68 14.33 34.36
C ARG A 437 -23.99 15.73 33.86
N LYS A 438 -23.23 16.22 32.89
CA LYS A 438 -23.79 17.01 31.79
C LYS A 438 -23.38 16.33 30.49
N ARG A 439 -24.36 15.79 29.77
CA ARG A 439 -24.24 15.42 28.34
C ARG A 439 -24.23 16.72 27.55
N LEU A 440 -23.26 16.87 26.67
CA LEU A 440 -23.36 17.71 25.49
C LEU A 440 -23.84 16.87 24.32
#